data_1f11013e279f449a1bc1858704a7ce80
#
_entry.id   1f11013e279f449a1bc1858704a7ce80
#
_cell.length_a   1.000
_cell.length_b   1.000
_cell.length_c   1.000
_cell.angle_alpha   90.00
_cell.angle_beta   90.00
_cell.angle_gamma   90.00
#
_symmetry.space_group_name_H-M   'P 1'
#
loop_
_entity.id
_entity.type
_entity.pdbx_description
1 polymer ?
#
loop_
_entity_poly.entity_id
_entity_poly.type
_entity_poly.pdbx_seq_one_letter_code
_entity_poly.pdbx_strand_id
1 'polypeptide(L)'
;MVAKSYQNYPLVNEPYSVNGRMYVKVNTGKTVRQVRWYTENEYRSMYGESATQEAKKSQKEVLGFAEGYITIFKGETFDHKEELREAGATYTRWWGWSIAGGKEVPEIDGLEPVRLDWFLVGGEDGKCYNEEVIKNAVEPLLYGAGKSTHQGEIGERLRNIPVVVVSCNQFTSNFGDKNVITFEDEYENVYVWFTTTRSLEAGTHWILTGTVKAHNIYKGTAQTTLTRCSLVKND
;
A
#
# COMPACT_ATOMS: atom_id res chain seq x y z
N MET A 1 19.38 -0.56 -3.45
CA MET A 1 19.54 -1.86 -4.14
C MET A 1 19.92 -2.94 -3.15
N VAL A 2 19.56 -4.19 -3.42
CA VAL A 2 19.95 -5.36 -2.58
C VAL A 2 21.36 -5.84 -2.91
N ALA A 3 21.92 -6.71 -2.05
CA ALA A 3 23.21 -7.32 -2.32
C ALA A 3 23.22 -8.05 -3.66
N LYS A 4 24.35 -8.05 -4.36
CA LYS A 4 24.50 -8.54 -5.73
C LYS A 4 23.91 -9.94 -5.97
N SER A 5 24.08 -10.87 -5.02
CA SER A 5 23.56 -12.26 -5.13
C SER A 5 22.03 -12.37 -5.03
N TYR A 6 21.33 -11.31 -4.60
CA TYR A 6 19.88 -11.31 -4.35
C TYR A 6 19.15 -10.21 -5.08
N GLN A 7 19.81 -9.50 -5.99
CA GLN A 7 19.23 -8.36 -6.73
C GLN A 7 18.02 -8.74 -7.60
N ASN A 8 17.90 -10.02 -7.96
CA ASN A 8 16.82 -10.55 -8.82
C ASN A 8 15.62 -11.06 -8.04
N TYR A 9 15.61 -10.91 -6.72
CA TYR A 9 14.51 -11.37 -5.89
C TYR A 9 13.64 -10.20 -5.42
N PRO A 10 12.30 -10.37 -5.41
CA PRO A 10 11.40 -9.32 -4.94
C PRO A 10 11.60 -9.03 -3.45
N LEU A 11 11.52 -7.74 -3.11
CA LEU A 11 11.58 -7.28 -1.74
C LEU A 11 10.28 -7.61 -0.98
N VAL A 12 10.42 -7.93 0.29
CA VAL A 12 9.30 -8.26 1.18
C VAL A 12 8.97 -7.09 2.10
N ASN A 13 9.95 -6.21 2.37
CA ASN A 13 9.79 -5.08 3.27
C ASN A 13 10.74 -3.94 2.87
N GLU A 14 10.55 -2.78 3.48
CA GLU A 14 11.47 -1.65 3.38
C GLU A 14 12.83 -1.95 4.02
N PRO A 15 13.90 -1.22 3.60
CA PRO A 15 15.17 -1.27 4.28
C PRO A 15 15.04 -0.87 5.76
N TYR A 16 15.64 -1.66 6.64
CA TYR A 16 15.67 -1.42 8.08
C TYR A 16 17.09 -1.53 8.63
N SER A 17 17.36 -0.82 9.72
CA SER A 17 18.70 -0.79 10.31
C SER A 17 18.88 -1.87 11.37
N VAL A 18 20.02 -2.58 11.30
CA VAL A 18 20.52 -3.47 12.35
C VAL A 18 21.98 -3.14 12.57
N ASN A 19 22.33 -2.74 13.78
CA ASN A 19 23.72 -2.36 14.16
C ASN A 19 24.36 -1.36 13.17
N GLY A 20 23.61 -0.35 12.75
CA GLY A 20 24.07 0.70 11.83
C GLY A 20 24.23 0.29 10.37
N ARG A 21 23.81 -0.92 10.02
CA ARG A 21 23.80 -1.41 8.64
C ARG A 21 22.37 -1.61 8.16
N MET A 22 22.11 -1.28 6.91
CA MET A 22 20.81 -1.43 6.30
C MET A 22 20.61 -2.86 5.75
N TYR A 23 19.42 -3.39 5.94
CA TYR A 23 19.01 -4.71 5.45
C TYR A 23 17.60 -4.66 4.86
N VAL A 24 17.30 -5.62 3.98
CA VAL A 24 15.95 -5.92 3.49
C VAL A 24 15.69 -7.41 3.61
N LYS A 25 14.42 -7.79 3.53
CA LYS A 25 14.02 -9.18 3.32
C LYS A 25 13.65 -9.38 1.85
N VAL A 26 14.16 -10.44 1.24
CA VAL A 26 13.83 -10.84 -0.13
C VAL A 26 13.12 -12.19 -0.12
N ASN A 27 12.17 -12.35 -1.03
CA ASN A 27 11.49 -13.64 -1.23
C ASN A 27 12.16 -14.40 -2.38
N THR A 28 12.80 -15.50 -2.07
CA THR A 28 13.46 -16.37 -3.05
C THR A 28 12.52 -17.39 -3.71
N GLY A 29 11.22 -17.31 -3.45
CA GLY A 29 10.24 -18.32 -3.85
C GLY A 29 10.18 -19.55 -2.92
N LYS A 30 11.26 -19.86 -2.21
CA LYS A 30 11.32 -20.95 -1.23
C LYS A 30 11.38 -20.45 0.22
N THR A 31 12.10 -19.37 0.45
CA THR A 31 12.30 -18.80 1.78
C THR A 31 12.42 -17.30 1.69
N VAL A 32 12.09 -16.61 2.79
CA VAL A 32 12.41 -15.18 2.96
C VAL A 32 13.81 -15.08 3.57
N ARG A 33 14.70 -14.34 2.94
CA ARG A 33 16.07 -14.13 3.41
C ARG A 33 16.34 -12.68 3.74
N GLN A 34 17.05 -12.45 4.84
CA GLN A 34 17.60 -11.15 5.17
C GLN A 34 18.88 -10.93 4.38
N VAL A 35 18.97 -9.82 3.64
CA VAL A 35 20.14 -9.45 2.86
C VAL A 35 20.53 -8.00 3.12
N ARG A 36 21.81 -7.67 2.95
CA ARG A 36 22.26 -6.29 3.13
C ARG A 36 21.71 -5.41 2.02
N TRP A 37 21.12 -4.30 2.41
CA TRP A 37 20.67 -3.25 1.51
C TRP A 37 21.79 -2.22 1.32
N TYR A 38 21.98 -1.81 0.07
CA TYR A 38 22.88 -0.73 -0.28
C TYR A 38 22.10 0.40 -0.91
N THR A 39 22.42 1.63 -0.57
CA THR A 39 21.98 2.78 -1.37
C THR A 39 22.62 2.69 -2.75
N GLU A 40 22.06 3.40 -3.73
CA GLU A 40 22.62 3.40 -5.08
C GLU A 40 24.08 3.86 -5.08
N ASN A 41 24.39 4.89 -4.29
CA ASN A 41 25.75 5.42 -4.18
C ASN A 41 26.74 4.43 -3.54
N GLU A 42 26.33 3.73 -2.47
CA GLU A 42 27.16 2.66 -1.87
C GLU A 42 27.38 1.53 -2.86
N TYR A 43 26.32 1.09 -3.56
CA TYR A 43 26.41 -0.01 -4.51
C TYR A 43 27.31 0.37 -5.70
N ARG A 44 27.16 1.59 -6.24
CA ARG A 44 27.99 2.15 -7.28
C ARG A 44 29.46 2.25 -6.86
N SER A 45 29.72 2.72 -5.65
CA SER A 45 31.08 2.81 -5.08
C SER A 45 31.76 1.45 -4.94
N MET A 46 31.00 0.40 -4.60
CA MET A 46 31.54 -0.95 -4.38
C MET A 46 31.69 -1.77 -5.66
N TYR A 47 30.76 -1.62 -6.60
CA TYR A 47 30.63 -2.51 -7.75
C TYR A 47 30.72 -1.78 -9.11
N GLY A 48 30.79 -0.45 -9.11
CA GLY A 48 30.88 0.39 -10.30
C GLY A 48 29.54 0.68 -10.97
N GLU A 49 29.56 1.61 -11.92
CA GLU A 49 28.36 2.10 -12.62
C GLU A 49 27.66 1.01 -13.44
N SER A 50 28.43 0.22 -14.21
CA SER A 50 27.87 -0.86 -15.04
C SER A 50 27.07 -1.88 -14.23
N ALA A 51 27.63 -2.35 -13.09
CA ALA A 51 26.94 -3.28 -12.22
C ALA A 51 25.70 -2.65 -11.57
N THR A 52 25.71 -1.34 -11.33
CA THR A 52 24.57 -0.59 -10.80
C THR A 52 23.42 -0.55 -11.79
N GLN A 53 23.69 -0.24 -13.04
CA GLN A 53 22.67 -0.22 -14.11
C GLN A 53 22.11 -1.60 -14.40
N GLU A 54 22.96 -2.64 -14.41
CA GLU A 54 22.52 -4.02 -14.57
C GLU A 54 21.60 -4.46 -13.41
N ALA A 55 21.91 -4.09 -12.17
CA ALA A 55 21.06 -4.38 -11.01
C ALA A 55 19.70 -3.69 -11.12
N LYS A 56 19.64 -2.44 -11.55
CA LYS A 56 18.39 -1.70 -11.80
C LYS A 56 17.54 -2.38 -12.88
N LYS A 57 18.17 -2.74 -14.00
CA LYS A 57 17.48 -3.45 -15.09
C LYS A 57 16.92 -4.77 -14.61
N SER A 58 17.72 -5.57 -13.93
CA SER A 58 17.30 -6.86 -13.39
C SER A 58 16.13 -6.75 -12.41
N GLN A 59 16.10 -5.73 -11.56
CA GLN A 59 14.95 -5.48 -10.69
C GLN A 59 13.67 -5.16 -11.47
N LYS A 60 13.76 -4.34 -12.52
CA LYS A 60 12.62 -4.04 -13.39
C LYS A 60 12.09 -5.30 -14.08
N GLU A 61 13.00 -6.18 -14.53
CA GLU A 61 12.64 -7.46 -15.15
C GLU A 61 11.91 -8.39 -14.19
N VAL A 62 12.44 -8.56 -12.96
CA VAL A 62 11.82 -9.42 -11.93
C VAL A 62 10.41 -8.98 -11.57
N LEU A 63 10.13 -7.69 -11.58
CA LEU A 63 8.81 -7.14 -11.29
C LEU A 63 7.93 -6.95 -12.53
N GLY A 64 8.44 -7.26 -13.71
CA GLY A 64 7.71 -7.14 -14.96
C GLY A 64 7.79 -5.75 -15.60
N PHE A 65 8.62 -4.83 -15.08
CA PHE A 65 8.81 -3.48 -15.63
C PHE A 65 9.93 -3.38 -16.66
N ALA A 66 10.35 -4.47 -17.32
CA ALA A 66 11.41 -4.44 -18.35
C ALA A 66 11.12 -3.41 -19.45
N GLU A 67 9.86 -3.32 -19.87
CA GLU A 67 9.38 -2.32 -20.85
C GLU A 67 9.02 -0.97 -20.20
N GLY A 68 9.38 -0.76 -18.94
CA GLY A 68 9.11 0.48 -18.21
C GLY A 68 7.72 0.60 -17.61
N TYR A 69 6.85 -0.37 -17.81
CA TYR A 69 5.50 -0.43 -17.23
C TYR A 69 5.02 -1.87 -17.01
N ILE A 70 3.97 -2.00 -16.22
CA ILE A 70 3.15 -3.20 -16.11
C ILE A 70 1.67 -2.82 -16.28
N THR A 71 0.81 -3.80 -16.58
CA THR A 71 -0.63 -3.64 -16.52
C THR A 71 -1.16 -4.31 -15.26
N ILE A 72 -1.81 -3.55 -14.39
CA ILE A 72 -2.53 -4.01 -13.20
C ILE A 72 -4.03 -4.05 -13.50
N PHE A 73 -4.82 -4.76 -12.68
CA PHE A 73 -6.25 -4.92 -12.93
C PHE A 73 -7.07 -4.31 -11.80
N LYS A 74 -7.98 -3.40 -12.17
CA LYS A 74 -9.00 -2.83 -11.31
C LYS A 74 -10.26 -3.71 -11.39
N GLY A 75 -10.94 -3.91 -10.25
CA GLY A 75 -12.12 -4.77 -10.13
C GLY A 75 -11.90 -5.91 -9.13
N GLU A 76 -12.86 -6.85 -9.09
CA GLU A 76 -12.82 -8.00 -8.19
C GLU A 76 -11.97 -9.14 -8.80
N THR A 77 -10.68 -9.09 -8.58
CA THR A 77 -9.72 -10.02 -9.20
C THR A 77 -9.70 -11.42 -8.55
N PHE A 78 -10.33 -11.58 -7.38
CA PHE A 78 -10.28 -12.86 -6.66
C PHE A 78 -10.98 -13.98 -7.42
N ASP A 79 -12.15 -13.67 -8.02
CA ASP A 79 -12.94 -14.64 -8.77
C ASP A 79 -12.30 -15.01 -10.13
N HIS A 80 -11.43 -14.14 -10.66
CA HIS A 80 -10.74 -14.29 -11.95
C HIS A 80 -9.28 -14.76 -11.84
N LYS A 81 -8.85 -15.25 -10.66
CA LYS A 81 -7.46 -15.61 -10.41
C LYS A 81 -6.89 -16.68 -11.36
N GLU A 82 -7.72 -17.63 -11.81
CA GLU A 82 -7.28 -18.69 -12.71
C GLU A 82 -7.11 -18.14 -14.14
N GLU A 83 -8.06 -17.35 -14.63
CA GLU A 83 -7.97 -16.67 -15.93
C GLU A 83 -6.75 -15.77 -16.02
N LEU A 84 -6.49 -15.00 -14.95
CA LEU A 84 -5.31 -14.15 -14.86
C LEU A 84 -4.00 -14.95 -14.87
N ARG A 85 -3.95 -16.12 -14.21
CA ARG A 85 -2.78 -17.01 -14.26
C ARG A 85 -2.55 -17.59 -15.64
N GLU A 86 -3.61 -18.06 -16.30
CA GLU A 86 -3.55 -18.60 -17.66
C GLU A 86 -3.06 -17.57 -18.66
N ALA A 87 -3.45 -16.30 -18.48
CA ALA A 87 -2.95 -15.17 -19.24
C ALA A 87 -1.49 -14.78 -18.89
N GLY A 88 -0.85 -15.46 -17.93
CA GLY A 88 0.52 -15.21 -17.53
C GLY A 88 0.70 -14.01 -16.59
N ALA A 89 -0.38 -13.59 -15.89
CA ALA A 89 -0.29 -12.60 -14.86
C ALA A 89 0.40 -13.16 -13.60
N THR A 90 1.06 -12.28 -12.87
CA THR A 90 1.70 -12.58 -11.58
C THR A 90 1.08 -11.73 -10.48
N TYR A 91 0.98 -12.28 -9.28
CA TYR A 91 0.44 -11.59 -8.12
C TYR A 91 1.54 -11.03 -7.22
N THR A 92 1.38 -9.76 -6.82
CA THR A 92 2.20 -9.16 -5.76
C THR A 92 1.30 -8.55 -4.70
N ARG A 93 1.81 -8.44 -3.46
CA ARG A 93 1.07 -7.79 -2.37
C ARG A 93 0.91 -6.26 -2.56
N TRP A 94 1.71 -5.66 -3.44
CA TRP A 94 1.76 -4.21 -3.61
C TRP A 94 0.68 -3.67 -4.56
N TRP A 95 0.38 -4.43 -5.65
CA TRP A 95 -0.61 -4.00 -6.65
C TRP A 95 -1.53 -5.13 -7.13
N GLY A 96 -1.50 -6.26 -6.46
CA GLY A 96 -2.32 -7.40 -6.87
C GLY A 96 -1.79 -8.10 -8.12
N TRP A 97 -2.70 -8.46 -9.00
CA TRP A 97 -2.37 -9.11 -10.27
C TRP A 97 -1.83 -8.13 -11.30
N SER A 98 -0.82 -8.56 -12.04
CA SER A 98 -0.21 -7.74 -13.09
C SER A 98 0.38 -8.56 -14.23
N ILE A 99 0.40 -7.98 -15.41
CA ILE A 99 1.07 -8.52 -16.61
C ILE A 99 2.23 -7.59 -16.96
N ALA A 100 3.38 -8.18 -17.30
CA ALA A 100 4.55 -7.42 -17.73
C ALA A 100 4.27 -6.62 -19.01
N GLY A 101 4.86 -5.42 -19.10
CA GLY A 101 4.74 -4.58 -20.28
C GLY A 101 5.19 -5.30 -21.56
N GLY A 102 4.54 -4.98 -22.66
CA GLY A 102 4.79 -5.61 -23.98
C GLY A 102 4.15 -6.98 -24.18
N LYS A 103 3.49 -7.54 -23.16
CA LYS A 103 2.68 -8.75 -23.29
C LYS A 103 1.22 -8.42 -23.57
N GLU A 104 0.53 -9.38 -24.18
CA GLU A 104 -0.91 -9.30 -24.41
C GLU A 104 -1.67 -9.25 -23.09
N VAL A 105 -2.62 -8.34 -23.00
CA VAL A 105 -3.46 -8.14 -21.81
C VAL A 105 -4.82 -8.78 -22.10
N PRO A 106 -5.27 -9.73 -21.26
CA PRO A 106 -6.57 -10.40 -21.49
C PRO A 106 -7.72 -9.43 -21.25
N GLU A 107 -8.77 -9.58 -22.06
CA GLU A 107 -10.07 -8.98 -21.78
C GLU A 107 -10.84 -9.92 -20.84
N ILE A 108 -11.04 -9.51 -19.59
CA ILE A 108 -11.79 -10.27 -18.58
C ILE A 108 -12.97 -9.41 -18.13
N ASP A 109 -14.18 -9.95 -18.23
CA ASP A 109 -15.39 -9.24 -17.84
C ASP A 109 -15.32 -8.80 -16.36
N GLY A 110 -15.69 -7.55 -16.09
CA GLY A 110 -15.60 -6.97 -14.75
C GLY A 110 -14.19 -6.52 -14.31
N LEU A 111 -13.15 -6.73 -15.11
CA LEU A 111 -11.81 -6.23 -14.84
C LEU A 111 -11.39 -5.13 -15.85
N GLU A 112 -10.94 -4.02 -15.33
CA GLU A 112 -10.39 -2.90 -16.11
C GLU A 112 -8.86 -2.93 -16.04
N PRO A 113 -8.15 -3.10 -17.18
CA PRO A 113 -6.70 -3.04 -17.21
C PRO A 113 -6.22 -1.59 -17.02
N VAL A 114 -5.27 -1.38 -16.13
CA VAL A 114 -4.72 -0.07 -15.80
C VAL A 114 -3.20 -0.11 -15.91
N ARG A 115 -2.61 0.83 -16.65
CA ARG A 115 -1.16 0.94 -16.81
C ARG A 115 -0.52 1.55 -15.55
N LEU A 116 0.51 0.90 -15.06
CA LEU A 116 1.37 1.39 -13.97
C LEU A 116 2.80 1.52 -14.51
N ASP A 117 3.28 2.74 -14.64
CA ASP A 117 4.63 3.02 -15.10
C ASP A 117 5.66 2.90 -13.97
N TRP A 118 6.85 2.41 -14.30
CA TRP A 118 7.94 2.20 -13.33
C TRP A 118 8.29 3.45 -12.51
N PHE A 119 8.29 4.63 -13.13
CA PHE A 119 8.67 5.88 -12.45
C PHE A 119 7.70 6.25 -11.31
N LEU A 120 6.44 5.77 -11.35
CA LEU A 120 5.46 6.00 -10.28
C LEU A 120 5.80 5.24 -9.00
N VAL A 121 6.39 4.04 -9.12
CA VAL A 121 6.65 3.16 -7.97
C VAL A 121 8.13 3.00 -7.63
N GLY A 122 9.03 3.23 -8.57
CA GLY A 122 10.45 2.97 -8.40
C GLY A 122 11.35 4.14 -8.74
N GLY A 123 10.88 5.11 -9.50
CA GLY A 123 11.67 6.23 -9.98
C GLY A 123 12.91 5.84 -10.78
N GLU A 124 13.62 6.83 -11.32
CA GLU A 124 14.88 6.62 -12.03
C GLU A 124 16.05 6.34 -11.09
N ASP A 125 15.98 6.85 -9.86
CA ASP A 125 17.06 6.78 -8.87
C ASP A 125 17.14 5.44 -8.10
N GLY A 126 16.30 4.46 -8.47
CA GLY A 126 16.32 3.11 -7.90
C GLY A 126 15.84 3.00 -6.44
N LYS A 127 15.24 4.04 -5.88
CA LYS A 127 14.56 4.00 -4.58
C LYS A 127 13.20 3.29 -4.69
N CYS A 128 13.21 2.15 -5.32
CA CYS A 128 12.03 1.35 -5.49
C CYS A 128 11.72 0.60 -4.20
N TYR A 129 10.42 0.41 -3.96
CA TYR A 129 9.84 -0.43 -2.90
C TYR A 129 9.69 0.21 -1.53
N ASN A 130 9.55 1.52 -1.48
CA ASN A 130 8.88 2.13 -0.36
C ASN A 130 7.39 1.76 -0.47
N GLU A 131 6.85 1.02 0.50
CA GLU A 131 5.46 0.57 0.50
C GLU A 131 4.49 1.74 0.44
N GLU A 132 4.82 2.85 1.07
CA GLU A 132 4.02 4.07 1.06
C GLU A 132 3.99 4.72 -0.33
N VAL A 133 5.13 4.80 -1.01
CA VAL A 133 5.21 5.33 -2.40
C VAL A 133 4.38 4.47 -3.34
N ILE A 134 4.49 3.14 -3.24
CA ILE A 134 3.71 2.22 -4.06
C ILE A 134 2.21 2.37 -3.78
N LYS A 135 1.81 2.40 -2.51
CA LYS A 135 0.42 2.62 -2.11
C LYS A 135 -0.15 3.90 -2.69
N ASN A 136 0.57 5.00 -2.52
CA ASN A 136 0.13 6.31 -3.01
C ASN A 136 0.02 6.38 -4.54
N ALA A 137 0.82 5.60 -5.26
CA ALA A 137 0.75 5.51 -6.71
C ALA A 137 -0.35 4.56 -7.21
N VAL A 138 -0.53 3.42 -6.54
CA VAL A 138 -1.38 2.32 -7.02
C VAL A 138 -2.83 2.46 -6.56
N GLU A 139 -3.08 2.85 -5.31
CA GLU A 139 -4.44 2.92 -4.78
C GLU A 139 -5.35 3.89 -5.56
N PRO A 140 -4.91 5.10 -5.97
CA PRO A 140 -5.74 5.97 -6.80
C PRO A 140 -6.07 5.37 -8.18
N LEU A 141 -5.16 4.58 -8.75
CA LEU A 141 -5.39 3.92 -10.04
C LEU A 141 -6.42 2.78 -9.92
N LEU A 142 -6.35 1.99 -8.86
CA LEU A 142 -7.25 0.84 -8.66
C LEU A 142 -8.64 1.24 -8.14
N TYR A 143 -8.71 2.24 -7.26
CA TYR A 143 -9.93 2.58 -6.53
C TYR A 143 -10.47 3.97 -6.87
N GLY A 144 -9.72 4.76 -7.64
CA GLY A 144 -9.99 6.18 -7.86
C GLY A 144 -9.51 7.05 -6.70
N ALA A 145 -9.43 8.36 -6.93
CA ALA A 145 -9.18 9.31 -5.86
C ALA A 145 -10.49 9.52 -5.09
N GLY A 146 -10.50 9.11 -3.82
CA GLY A 146 -11.61 9.44 -2.92
C GLY A 146 -11.72 10.95 -2.71
N LYS A 147 -12.91 11.45 -2.38
CA LYS A 147 -13.14 12.87 -2.11
C LYS A 147 -12.59 13.32 -0.75
N SER A 148 -12.42 12.38 0.17
CA SER A 148 -11.90 12.62 1.52
C SER A 148 -10.51 13.23 1.51
N THR A 149 -10.29 14.18 2.40
CA THR A 149 -8.98 14.77 2.69
C THR A 149 -8.59 14.51 4.16
N HIS A 150 -7.29 14.51 4.45
CA HIS A 150 -6.82 14.40 5.82
C HIS A 150 -7.22 15.63 6.63
N GLN A 151 -7.72 15.39 7.85
CA GLN A 151 -8.23 16.44 8.73
C GLN A 151 -7.33 16.64 9.95
N GLY A 152 -6.97 17.90 10.21
CA GLY A 152 -6.10 18.30 11.31
C GLY A 152 -4.65 17.84 11.18
N GLU A 153 -3.81 18.21 12.12
CA GLU A 153 -2.41 17.76 12.19
C GLU A 153 -2.24 16.60 13.17
N ILE A 154 -1.19 15.79 12.98
CA ILE A 154 -0.88 14.68 13.90
C ILE A 154 -0.64 15.23 15.31
N GLY A 155 -1.41 14.73 16.27
CA GLY A 155 -1.44 15.19 17.67
C GLY A 155 -2.53 16.22 17.96
N GLU A 156 -3.14 16.81 16.96
CA GLU A 156 -4.24 17.77 17.14
C GLU A 156 -5.48 17.10 17.71
N ARG A 157 -6.22 17.84 18.57
CA ARG A 157 -7.50 17.42 19.15
C ARG A 157 -8.66 18.01 18.35
N LEU A 158 -9.22 17.23 17.45
CA LEU A 158 -10.44 17.58 16.74
C LEU A 158 -11.65 17.46 17.69
N ARG A 159 -12.59 18.41 17.60
CA ARG A 159 -13.73 18.50 18.52
C ARG A 159 -15.03 18.72 17.76
N ASN A 160 -16.09 18.12 18.28
CA ASN A 160 -17.47 18.35 17.85
C ASN A 160 -17.69 18.14 16.34
N ILE A 161 -17.13 17.06 15.79
CA ILE A 161 -17.30 16.73 14.37
C ILE A 161 -18.62 15.94 14.24
N PRO A 162 -19.64 16.46 13.53
CA PRO A 162 -20.82 15.68 13.19
C PRO A 162 -20.42 14.59 12.19
N VAL A 163 -20.74 13.33 12.52
CA VAL A 163 -20.37 12.19 11.70
C VAL A 163 -21.48 11.15 11.64
N VAL A 164 -21.49 10.37 10.55
CA VAL A 164 -22.25 9.13 10.44
C VAL A 164 -21.31 7.93 10.54
N VAL A 165 -21.73 6.86 11.19
CA VAL A 165 -21.00 5.58 11.18
C VAL A 165 -21.19 4.91 9.83
N VAL A 166 -20.11 4.77 9.06
CA VAL A 166 -20.12 4.06 7.78
C VAL A 166 -20.01 2.56 7.99
N SER A 167 -19.11 2.12 8.87
CA SER A 167 -18.93 0.71 9.19
C SER A 167 -18.32 0.51 10.58
N CYS A 168 -18.58 -0.67 11.15
CA CYS A 168 -17.95 -1.15 12.37
C CYS A 168 -17.58 -2.62 12.17
N ASN A 169 -16.30 -2.89 11.94
CA ASN A 169 -15.80 -4.23 11.67
C ASN A 169 -14.96 -4.74 12.83
N GLN A 170 -15.23 -5.97 13.27
CA GLN A 170 -14.45 -6.64 14.30
C GLN A 170 -13.34 -7.47 13.66
N PHE A 171 -12.16 -7.44 14.24
CA PHE A 171 -11.07 -8.32 13.88
C PHE A 171 -10.30 -8.78 15.12
N THR A 172 -9.79 -10.00 15.06
CA THR A 172 -8.98 -10.58 16.13
C THR A 172 -7.50 -10.30 15.86
N SER A 173 -6.82 -9.75 16.87
CA SER A 173 -5.37 -9.51 16.83
C SER A 173 -4.68 -10.33 17.92
N ASN A 174 -3.34 -10.39 17.91
CA ASN A 174 -2.53 -11.01 18.96
C ASN A 174 -2.78 -10.38 20.36
N PHE A 175 -3.46 -9.22 20.43
CA PHE A 175 -3.81 -8.49 21.65
C PHE A 175 -5.32 -8.52 21.94
N GLY A 176 -6.04 -9.48 21.37
CA GLY A 176 -7.49 -9.64 21.52
C GLY A 176 -8.30 -8.97 20.42
N ASP A 177 -9.62 -9.03 20.58
CA ASP A 177 -10.58 -8.49 19.63
C ASP A 177 -10.57 -6.96 19.63
N LYS A 178 -10.61 -6.39 18.45
CA LYS A 178 -10.68 -4.95 18.21
C LYS A 178 -11.76 -4.63 17.20
N ASN A 179 -12.40 -3.50 17.38
CA ASN A 179 -13.30 -2.91 16.39
C ASN A 179 -12.58 -1.81 15.63
N VAL A 180 -12.76 -1.79 14.33
CA VAL A 180 -12.44 -0.65 13.46
C VAL A 180 -13.75 0.04 13.12
N ILE A 181 -13.91 1.26 13.60
CA ILE A 181 -15.08 2.07 13.32
C ILE A 181 -14.69 3.12 12.32
N THR A 182 -15.41 3.17 11.19
CA THR A 182 -15.24 4.17 10.15
C THR A 182 -16.39 5.15 10.21
N PHE A 183 -16.06 6.43 10.25
CA PHE A 183 -17.00 7.53 10.25
C PHE A 183 -16.80 8.40 9.01
N GLU A 184 -17.85 9.11 8.61
CA GLU A 184 -17.80 10.11 7.54
C GLU A 184 -18.50 11.38 8.01
N ASP A 185 -17.94 12.57 7.68
CA ASP A 185 -18.59 13.84 7.93
C ASP A 185 -19.41 14.32 6.71
N GLU A 186 -20.05 15.46 6.82
CA GLU A 186 -20.87 16.07 5.75
C GLU A 186 -20.06 16.47 4.49
N TYR A 187 -18.74 16.55 4.61
CA TYR A 187 -17.81 16.84 3.50
C TYR A 187 -17.20 15.58 2.89
N GLU A 188 -17.71 14.40 3.26
CA GLU A 188 -17.20 13.09 2.84
C GLU A 188 -15.77 12.79 3.35
N ASN A 189 -15.29 13.49 4.41
CA ASN A 189 -14.02 13.15 5.03
C ASN A 189 -14.16 11.92 5.93
N VAL A 190 -13.18 11.02 5.83
CA VAL A 190 -13.22 9.72 6.52
C VAL A 190 -12.32 9.72 7.76
N TYR A 191 -12.92 9.34 8.88
CA TYR A 191 -12.23 9.15 10.17
C TYR A 191 -12.28 7.69 10.57
N VAL A 192 -11.16 7.18 11.11
CA VAL A 192 -11.03 5.78 11.54
C VAL A 192 -10.62 5.71 13.01
N TRP A 193 -11.35 4.92 13.78
CA TRP A 193 -11.03 4.68 15.18
C TRP A 193 -10.91 3.20 15.49
N PHE A 194 -9.76 2.80 16.07
CA PHE A 194 -9.50 1.47 16.56
C PHE A 194 -9.82 1.41 18.05
N THR A 195 -10.77 0.57 18.47
CA THR A 195 -11.21 0.45 19.86
C THR A 195 -11.47 -1.01 20.24
N THR A 196 -11.30 -1.33 21.51
CA THR A 196 -11.64 -2.65 22.10
C THR A 196 -12.97 -2.63 22.86
N THR A 197 -13.53 -1.44 23.11
CA THR A 197 -14.63 -1.26 24.08
C THR A 197 -15.96 -0.85 23.48
N ARG A 198 -15.99 -0.50 22.18
CA ARG A 198 -17.22 -0.02 21.53
C ARG A 198 -17.48 -0.71 20.22
N SER A 199 -18.76 -1.06 20.01
CA SER A 199 -19.33 -1.42 18.72
C SER A 199 -20.45 -0.42 18.43
N LEU A 200 -20.55 0.05 17.20
CA LEU A 200 -21.56 1.01 16.74
C LEU A 200 -22.30 0.45 15.54
N GLU A 201 -23.55 0.82 15.40
CA GLU A 201 -24.37 0.44 14.26
C GLU A 201 -24.17 1.41 13.11
N ALA A 202 -23.97 0.88 11.89
CA ALA A 202 -23.83 1.67 10.69
C ALA A 202 -25.11 2.50 10.42
N GLY A 203 -24.93 3.72 9.89
CA GLY A 203 -26.00 4.68 9.65
C GLY A 203 -26.37 5.52 10.88
N THR A 204 -25.79 5.26 12.06
CA THR A 204 -26.08 6.08 13.26
C THR A 204 -25.25 7.37 13.26
N HIS A 205 -25.83 8.45 13.79
CA HIS A 205 -25.24 9.79 13.82
C HIS A 205 -24.63 10.12 15.17
N TRP A 206 -23.46 10.72 15.18
CA TRP A 206 -22.70 11.04 16.38
C TRP A 206 -21.94 12.36 16.25
N ILE A 207 -21.68 12.98 17.39
CA ILE A 207 -20.69 14.05 17.50
C ILE A 207 -19.39 13.42 18.00
N LEU A 208 -18.39 13.42 17.11
CA LEU A 208 -17.09 12.79 17.36
C LEU A 208 -16.09 13.84 17.86
N THR A 209 -15.33 13.47 18.89
CA THR A 209 -14.15 14.20 19.35
C THR A 209 -13.00 13.20 19.46
N GLY A 210 -11.85 13.51 18.86
CA GLY A 210 -10.70 12.60 18.87
C GLY A 210 -9.38 13.32 18.64
N THR A 211 -8.26 12.67 18.97
CA THR A 211 -6.92 13.17 18.69
C THR A 211 -6.39 12.49 17.43
N VAL A 212 -5.92 13.28 16.46
CA VAL A 212 -5.30 12.76 15.23
C VAL A 212 -4.05 11.95 15.59
N LYS A 213 -4.06 10.68 15.23
CA LYS A 213 -2.96 9.75 15.47
C LYS A 213 -2.09 9.56 14.23
N ALA A 214 -2.71 9.48 13.05
CA ALA A 214 -2.04 9.25 11.79
C ALA A 214 -2.93 9.67 10.62
N HIS A 215 -2.29 9.95 9.49
CA HIS A 215 -2.89 10.10 8.18
C HIS A 215 -2.57 8.88 7.34
N ASN A 216 -3.59 8.25 6.77
CA ASN A 216 -3.45 7.05 5.95
C ASN A 216 -4.22 7.23 4.64
N ILE A 217 -3.83 6.44 3.62
CA ILE A 217 -4.64 6.24 2.43
C ILE A 217 -5.06 4.76 2.43
N TYR A 218 -6.33 4.50 2.23
CA TYR A 218 -6.87 3.15 2.11
C TYR A 218 -7.83 3.08 0.93
N LYS A 219 -7.50 2.24 -0.03
CA LYS A 219 -8.25 2.11 -1.29
C LYS A 219 -8.51 3.46 -1.95
N GLY A 220 -7.46 4.27 -2.09
CA GLY A 220 -7.53 5.60 -2.71
C GLY A 220 -8.21 6.69 -1.87
N THR A 221 -8.74 6.37 -0.69
CA THR A 221 -9.44 7.31 0.19
C THR A 221 -8.53 7.77 1.33
N ALA A 222 -8.33 9.07 1.47
CA ALA A 222 -7.62 9.64 2.61
C ALA A 222 -8.40 9.37 3.90
N GLN A 223 -7.72 8.88 4.94
CA GLN A 223 -8.32 8.56 6.23
C GLN A 223 -7.56 9.21 7.37
N THR A 224 -8.27 9.92 8.23
CA THR A 224 -7.72 10.46 9.46
C THR A 224 -7.94 9.47 10.59
N THR A 225 -6.88 8.79 11.01
CA THR A 225 -6.95 7.87 12.15
C THR A 225 -6.95 8.64 13.46
N LEU A 226 -7.96 8.38 14.28
CA LEU A 226 -8.16 9.03 15.58
C LEU A 226 -7.86 8.10 16.75
N THR A 227 -7.50 8.69 17.88
CA THR A 227 -7.34 8.02 19.17
C THR A 227 -8.00 8.85 20.27
N ARG A 228 -8.21 8.22 21.47
CA ARG A 228 -8.85 8.88 22.60
C ARG A 228 -10.20 9.53 22.23
N CYS A 229 -10.96 8.81 21.42
CA CYS A 229 -12.26 9.31 20.96
C CYS A 229 -13.30 9.32 22.04
N SER A 230 -14.16 10.33 22.01
CA SER A 230 -15.45 10.40 22.72
C SER A 230 -16.56 10.67 21.73
N LEU A 231 -17.72 10.11 21.99
CA LEU A 231 -18.89 10.18 21.14
C LEU A 231 -20.09 10.66 21.94
N VAL A 232 -20.83 11.60 21.41
CA VAL A 232 -22.13 12.04 21.90
C VAL A 232 -23.14 11.74 20.81
N LYS A 233 -24.25 11.05 21.17
CA LYS A 233 -25.26 10.71 20.18
C LYS A 233 -25.89 11.98 19.62
N ASN A 234 -26.02 12.03 18.31
CA ASN A 234 -26.66 13.12 17.59
C ASN A 234 -28.02 12.59 17.09
N ASP A 235 -29.07 12.87 17.86
CA ASP A 235 -30.45 12.39 17.55
C ASP A 235 -31.10 13.30 16.50
#